data_605424f96a31a9547be6ee2200f2677a
#
_entry.id   605424f96a31a9547be6ee2200f2677a
#
_cell.length_a   1.000
_cell.length_b   1.000
_cell.length_c   1.000
_cell.angle_alpha   90.00
_cell.angle_beta   90.00
_cell.angle_gamma   90.00
#
_symmetry.space_group_name_H-M   'P 1'
#
loop_
_entity.id
_entity.type
_entity.pdbx_description
1 polymer ?
#
loop_
_entity_poly.entity_id
_entity_poly.type
_entity_poly.pdbx_seq_one_letter_code
_entity_poly.pdbx_strand_id
1 'polypeptide(L)'
;MKVWKRSLPVWLLTLVMLLTACGTPSQPDQPDGTETWREAYEETGAYLQAQTAPTVGSIGGEWAVIGLSRARLLSDETAQSYEQTVEDYVKQAGSVRLHHAKSTENSRTILGLTAAGYNAANVAGVDLTAGLTDMAYLRAQGTNGPIWALIALDCHGYDIPQCADGEEQTTREGLVAEILSYQCSDGGWALMGDESDVDMTAMALTSLAPYQEETDVKAAVDTALTYLSDAQQADGGFMSWGAANSESCAQVIVALTALGIDPAADSRFVKNGASPLDGLCAFACEGGGFRHSDEVWLPSRASTHWPPATASGRARHACST
;
A
#
# COMPACT_ATOMS: atom_id res chain seq x y z
N MET A 1 12.92 -35.52 -28.91
CA MET A 1 11.71 -36.04 -29.55
C MET A 1 11.00 -36.97 -28.61
N LYS A 2 9.89 -36.59 -28.10
CA LYS A 2 8.64 -37.30 -27.75
C LYS A 2 7.86 -36.46 -26.75
N VAL A 3 6.87 -35.81 -27.30
CA VAL A 3 5.82 -35.08 -26.58
C VAL A 3 4.92 -36.09 -25.89
N TRP A 4 4.68 -35.94 -24.59
CA TRP A 4 3.67 -36.74 -23.89
C TRP A 4 2.57 -35.79 -23.35
N LYS A 5 1.48 -35.79 -24.16
CA LYS A 5 0.19 -35.27 -23.71
C LYS A 5 -0.42 -36.25 -22.71
N ARG A 6 -0.76 -35.79 -21.51
CA ARG A 6 -1.68 -36.49 -20.61
C ARG A 6 -2.94 -35.65 -20.44
N SER A 7 -4.00 -36.13 -21.09
CA SER A 7 -5.38 -35.75 -20.87
C SER A 7 -5.91 -36.45 -19.62
N LEU A 8 -6.53 -35.68 -18.69
CA LEU A 8 -7.31 -36.19 -17.58
C LEU A 8 -8.81 -36.11 -17.93
N PRO A 9 -9.59 -37.15 -17.63
CA PRO A 9 -11.01 -37.21 -17.98
C PRO A 9 -11.89 -36.50 -16.96
N VAL A 10 -12.87 -35.79 -17.51
CA VAL A 10 -14.03 -35.21 -16.82
C VAL A 10 -14.93 -36.34 -16.35
N TRP A 11 -15.25 -36.40 -15.05
CA TRP A 11 -16.38 -37.19 -14.54
C TRP A 11 -17.44 -36.22 -13.97
N LEU A 12 -18.53 -36.20 -14.69
CA LEU A 12 -19.82 -35.65 -14.30
C LEU A 12 -20.45 -36.53 -13.21
N LEU A 13 -20.85 -35.95 -12.08
CA LEU A 13 -21.80 -36.60 -11.17
C LEU A 13 -22.85 -35.59 -10.75
N THR A 14 -23.96 -35.64 -11.46
CA THR A 14 -25.26 -35.12 -11.07
C THR A 14 -25.83 -35.97 -9.93
N LEU A 15 -26.12 -35.34 -8.79
CA LEU A 15 -27.03 -35.90 -7.79
C LEU A 15 -28.10 -34.89 -7.43
N VAL A 16 -29.28 -35.08 -7.96
CA VAL A 16 -30.53 -34.41 -7.58
C VAL A 16 -31.02 -35.05 -6.31
N MET A 17 -31.21 -34.24 -5.24
CA MET A 17 -32.11 -34.58 -4.15
C MET A 17 -33.07 -33.42 -3.88
N LEU A 18 -34.30 -33.67 -4.29
CA LEU A 18 -35.47 -32.96 -3.81
C LEU A 18 -35.70 -33.33 -2.31
N LEU A 19 -35.74 -32.35 -1.43
CA LEU A 19 -36.47 -32.44 -0.16
C LEU A 19 -37.26 -31.14 0.05
N THR A 20 -38.51 -31.37 0.26
CA THR A 20 -39.64 -30.47 0.41
C THR A 20 -39.52 -29.52 1.58
N ALA A 21 -40.02 -28.32 1.33
CA ALA A 21 -40.43 -27.21 2.15
C ALA A 21 -40.81 -27.46 3.61
N CYS A 22 -40.22 -26.64 4.51
CA CYS A 22 -40.91 -25.99 5.61
C CYS A 22 -40.38 -24.55 5.66
N GLY A 23 -41.26 -23.59 5.42
CA GLY A 23 -40.96 -22.17 5.39
C GLY A 23 -40.58 -21.64 6.76
N THR A 24 -39.35 -21.14 6.89
CA THR A 24 -38.96 -20.13 7.86
C THR A 24 -39.04 -18.76 7.20
N PRO A 25 -39.51 -17.71 7.90
CA PRO A 25 -39.51 -16.37 7.32
C PRO A 25 -38.09 -15.97 6.96
N SER A 26 -37.89 -15.62 5.70
CA SER A 26 -36.65 -15.04 5.18
C SER A 26 -36.30 -13.78 5.99
N GLN A 27 -35.19 -13.81 6.73
CA GLN A 27 -34.48 -12.59 7.09
C GLN A 27 -34.19 -11.84 5.78
N PRO A 28 -34.28 -10.50 5.76
CA PRO A 28 -33.78 -9.74 4.62
C PRO A 28 -32.32 -10.10 4.41
N ASP A 29 -31.96 -10.44 3.17
CA ASP A 29 -30.59 -10.70 2.76
C ASP A 29 -29.72 -9.54 3.24
N GLN A 30 -28.86 -9.78 4.21
CA GLN A 30 -27.70 -8.90 4.40
C GLN A 30 -26.87 -9.06 3.13
N PRO A 31 -26.48 -7.95 2.49
CA PRO A 31 -25.60 -8.03 1.34
C PRO A 31 -24.36 -8.83 1.77
N ASP A 32 -24.00 -9.83 0.99
CA ASP A 32 -22.78 -10.60 1.17
C ASP A 32 -21.64 -9.57 1.14
N GLY A 33 -20.85 -9.47 2.22
CA GLY A 33 -19.76 -8.50 2.35
C GLY A 33 -18.79 -8.48 1.18
N THR A 34 -18.81 -9.55 0.34
CA THR A 34 -18.05 -9.63 -0.92
C THR A 34 -18.55 -8.70 -2.01
N GLU A 35 -19.80 -8.24 -1.99
CA GLU A 35 -20.33 -7.29 -2.98
C GLU A 35 -19.93 -5.84 -2.63
N THR A 36 -19.93 -5.49 -1.35
CA THR A 36 -19.69 -4.12 -0.88
C THR A 36 -18.29 -3.59 -1.24
N TRP A 37 -17.23 -4.38 -1.05
CA TRP A 37 -15.87 -3.94 -1.40
C TRP A 37 -15.63 -3.85 -2.92
N ARG A 38 -16.32 -4.67 -3.72
CA ARG A 38 -16.24 -4.59 -5.20
C ARG A 38 -16.86 -3.32 -5.71
N GLU A 39 -18.02 -2.95 -5.19
CA GLU A 39 -18.69 -1.69 -5.53
C GLU A 39 -17.81 -0.49 -5.15
N ALA A 40 -17.28 -0.44 -3.93
CA ALA A 40 -16.37 0.61 -3.48
C ALA A 40 -15.09 0.68 -4.35
N TYR A 41 -14.55 -0.48 -4.78
CA TYR A 41 -13.41 -0.56 -5.68
C TYR A 41 -13.73 0.02 -7.07
N GLU A 42 -14.87 -0.35 -7.67
CA GLU A 42 -15.30 0.12 -8.99
C GLU A 42 -15.59 1.63 -8.98
N GLU A 43 -16.30 2.13 -7.98
CA GLU A 43 -16.57 3.56 -7.79
C GLU A 43 -15.27 4.36 -7.58
N THR A 44 -14.34 3.85 -6.77
CA THR A 44 -13.04 4.50 -6.54
C THR A 44 -12.21 4.52 -7.83
N GLY A 45 -12.23 3.45 -8.61
CA GLY A 45 -11.59 3.41 -9.92
C GLY A 45 -12.13 4.48 -10.87
N ALA A 46 -13.45 4.61 -10.97
CA ALA A 46 -14.11 5.63 -11.77
C ALA A 46 -13.81 7.06 -11.27
N TYR A 47 -13.81 7.24 -9.95
CA TYR A 47 -13.44 8.52 -9.32
C TYR A 47 -12.01 8.93 -9.68
N LEU A 48 -11.03 8.02 -9.54
CA LEU A 48 -9.63 8.30 -9.88
C LEU A 48 -9.44 8.61 -11.37
N GLN A 49 -10.14 7.89 -12.27
CA GLN A 49 -10.09 8.17 -13.72
C GLN A 49 -10.62 9.57 -14.08
N ALA A 50 -11.58 10.08 -13.31
CA ALA A 50 -12.14 11.41 -13.52
C ALA A 50 -11.25 12.54 -12.99
N GLN A 51 -10.18 12.24 -12.24
CA GLN A 51 -9.26 13.26 -11.74
C GLN A 51 -8.40 13.83 -12.85
N THR A 52 -7.96 15.06 -12.66
CA THR A 52 -6.99 15.71 -13.54
C THR A 52 -5.62 15.01 -13.45
N ALA A 53 -4.74 15.32 -14.41
CA ALA A 53 -3.41 14.71 -14.52
C ALA A 53 -2.68 14.59 -13.17
N PRO A 54 -2.12 13.42 -12.85
CA PRO A 54 -1.41 13.18 -11.61
C PRO A 54 -0.21 14.12 -11.46
N THR A 55 0.04 14.54 -10.22
CA THR A 55 1.20 15.38 -9.86
C THR A 55 2.30 14.53 -9.24
N VAL A 56 3.54 15.02 -9.27
CA VAL A 56 4.70 14.40 -8.61
C VAL A 56 4.84 14.94 -7.20
N GLY A 57 5.31 14.10 -6.29
CA GLY A 57 5.60 14.51 -4.91
C GLY A 57 4.34 14.79 -4.08
N SER A 58 3.21 14.23 -4.44
CA SER A 58 1.93 14.43 -3.75
C SER A 58 1.21 13.12 -3.48
N ILE A 59 0.35 13.12 -2.46
CA ILE A 59 -0.49 11.95 -2.12
C ILE A 59 -1.41 11.57 -3.28
N GLY A 60 -1.99 12.53 -4.00
CA GLY A 60 -2.86 12.31 -5.14
C GLY A 60 -2.14 12.09 -6.46
N GLY A 61 -0.81 12.00 -6.48
CA GLY A 61 0.02 11.80 -7.67
C GLY A 61 0.35 10.34 -7.91
N GLU A 62 1.47 9.90 -7.37
CA GLU A 62 2.02 8.57 -7.59
C GLU A 62 1.06 7.45 -7.19
N TRP A 63 0.36 7.60 -6.05
CA TRP A 63 -0.58 6.58 -5.57
C TRP A 63 -1.79 6.42 -6.51
N ALA A 64 -2.28 7.52 -7.09
CA ALA A 64 -3.36 7.44 -8.09
C ALA A 64 -2.89 6.69 -9.35
N VAL A 65 -1.68 6.96 -9.84
CA VAL A 65 -1.09 6.25 -10.99
C VAL A 65 -0.93 4.75 -10.68
N ILE A 66 -0.39 4.41 -9.49
CA ILE A 66 -0.22 3.02 -9.07
C ILE A 66 -1.56 2.32 -8.97
N GLY A 67 -2.55 2.93 -8.32
CA GLY A 67 -3.91 2.38 -8.18
C GLY A 67 -4.58 2.14 -9.51
N LEU A 68 -4.62 3.14 -10.40
CA LEU A 68 -5.20 3.02 -11.74
C LEU A 68 -4.49 1.96 -12.59
N SER A 69 -3.16 1.88 -12.52
CA SER A 69 -2.39 0.87 -13.25
C SER A 69 -2.71 -0.54 -12.76
N ARG A 70 -2.72 -0.77 -11.44
CA ARG A 70 -3.07 -2.07 -10.85
C ARG A 70 -4.50 -2.49 -11.17
N ALA A 71 -5.42 -1.53 -11.24
CA ALA A 71 -6.81 -1.74 -11.67
C ALA A 71 -6.97 -1.91 -13.19
N ARG A 72 -5.91 -1.70 -13.98
CA ARG A 72 -5.95 -1.66 -15.46
C ARG A 72 -6.86 -0.54 -16.01
N LEU A 73 -6.92 0.54 -15.29
CA LEU A 73 -7.73 1.72 -15.61
C LEU A 73 -6.88 2.94 -16.01
N LEU A 74 -5.55 2.85 -15.91
CA LEU A 74 -4.64 3.91 -16.34
C LEU A 74 -4.65 4.03 -17.86
N SER A 75 -5.02 5.20 -18.39
CA SER A 75 -4.96 5.46 -19.82
C SER A 75 -3.53 5.81 -20.26
N ASP A 76 -3.20 5.53 -21.52
CA ASP A 76 -1.91 5.89 -22.11
C ASP A 76 -1.65 7.41 -22.02
N GLU A 77 -2.70 8.24 -22.20
CA GLU A 77 -2.62 9.70 -22.08
C GLU A 77 -2.25 10.14 -20.65
N THR A 78 -2.88 9.54 -19.65
CA THR A 78 -2.56 9.84 -18.24
C THR A 78 -1.17 9.37 -17.87
N ALA A 79 -0.76 8.17 -18.32
CA ALA A 79 0.57 7.63 -18.10
C ALA A 79 1.66 8.55 -18.72
N GLN A 80 1.47 9.00 -19.98
CA GLN A 80 2.39 9.90 -20.67
C GLN A 80 2.45 11.28 -19.99
N SER A 81 1.30 11.82 -19.56
CA SER A 81 1.24 13.09 -18.84
C SER A 81 1.99 13.03 -17.52
N TYR A 82 1.86 11.90 -16.79
CA TYR A 82 2.60 11.66 -15.56
C TYR A 82 4.10 11.57 -15.81
N GLU A 83 4.55 10.78 -16.81
CA GLU A 83 5.96 10.69 -17.19
C GLU A 83 6.56 12.06 -17.46
N GLN A 84 5.90 12.87 -18.30
CA GLN A 84 6.37 14.21 -18.65
C GLN A 84 6.51 15.09 -17.40
N THR A 85 5.54 15.01 -16.48
CA THR A 85 5.58 15.75 -15.22
C THR A 85 6.76 15.31 -14.35
N VAL A 86 7.05 14.00 -14.29
CA VAL A 86 8.21 13.46 -13.57
C VAL A 86 9.52 13.90 -14.24
N GLU A 87 9.61 13.85 -15.56
CA GLU A 87 10.80 14.34 -16.28
C GLU A 87 11.12 15.79 -15.94
N ASP A 88 10.11 16.65 -15.97
CA ASP A 88 10.28 18.07 -15.66
C ASP A 88 10.69 18.29 -14.19
N TYR A 89 10.12 17.51 -13.28
CA TYR A 89 10.50 17.51 -11.88
C TYR A 89 11.95 17.07 -11.66
N VAL A 90 12.39 16.00 -12.31
CA VAL A 90 13.76 15.47 -12.23
C VAL A 90 14.76 16.48 -12.83
N LYS A 91 14.44 17.10 -13.97
CA LYS A 91 15.26 18.16 -14.56
C LYS A 91 15.41 19.35 -13.63
N GLN A 92 14.33 19.73 -12.94
CA GLN A 92 14.35 20.84 -11.97
C GLN A 92 15.15 20.47 -10.70
N ALA A 93 15.05 19.23 -10.21
CA ALA A 93 15.80 18.76 -9.06
C ALA A 93 17.33 18.75 -9.35
N GLY A 94 17.73 18.42 -10.58
CA GLY A 94 19.13 18.40 -11.02
C GLY A 94 20.00 17.40 -10.23
N SER A 95 19.40 16.37 -9.64
CA SER A 95 20.04 15.39 -8.75
C SER A 95 19.35 14.05 -8.88
N VAL A 96 20.09 12.95 -8.64
CA VAL A 96 19.54 11.61 -8.51
C VAL A 96 18.69 11.45 -7.23
N ARG A 97 18.97 12.26 -6.19
CA ARG A 97 18.15 12.37 -4.97
C ARG A 97 17.14 13.49 -5.15
N LEU A 98 15.86 13.14 -5.25
CA LEU A 98 14.76 14.09 -5.44
C LEU A 98 14.51 14.98 -4.22
N HIS A 99 14.96 14.52 -3.04
CA HIS A 99 14.92 15.29 -1.81
C HIS A 99 16.17 15.02 -0.97
N HIS A 100 16.71 16.08 -0.33
CA HIS A 100 17.96 15.99 0.43
C HIS A 100 17.88 15.13 1.71
N ALA A 101 16.67 14.89 2.27
CA ALA A 101 16.47 14.16 3.50
C ALA A 101 15.35 13.09 3.44
N LYS A 102 14.64 12.96 2.31
CA LYS A 102 13.51 12.03 2.16
C LYS A 102 13.76 11.08 0.99
N SER A 103 14.35 9.93 1.27
CA SER A 103 14.59 8.88 0.28
C SER A 103 13.30 8.32 -0.31
N THR A 104 12.20 8.37 0.45
CA THR A 104 10.87 7.94 0.00
C THR A 104 10.32 8.74 -1.18
N GLU A 105 10.84 9.95 -1.47
CA GLU A 105 10.49 10.68 -2.69
C GLU A 105 10.98 9.92 -3.95
N ASN A 106 12.23 9.42 -3.93
CA ASN A 106 12.73 8.56 -4.99
C ASN A 106 11.91 7.27 -5.09
N SER A 107 11.71 6.59 -3.95
CA SER A 107 10.99 5.31 -3.92
C SER A 107 9.59 5.44 -4.51
N ARG A 108 8.81 6.44 -4.10
CA ARG A 108 7.46 6.67 -4.59
C ARG A 108 7.44 7.01 -6.08
N THR A 109 8.37 7.86 -6.55
CA THR A 109 8.47 8.22 -7.97
C THR A 109 8.86 7.02 -8.83
N ILE A 110 9.79 6.15 -8.36
CA ILE A 110 10.15 4.90 -9.02
C ILE A 110 8.92 3.98 -9.16
N LEU A 111 8.14 3.82 -8.09
CA LEU A 111 6.93 3.00 -8.11
C LEU A 111 5.89 3.55 -9.09
N GLY A 112 5.65 4.87 -9.08
CA GLY A 112 4.71 5.52 -9.99
C GLY A 112 5.11 5.36 -11.46
N LEU A 113 6.37 5.62 -11.80
CA LEU A 113 6.90 5.44 -13.16
C LEU A 113 6.79 3.99 -13.62
N THR A 114 7.21 3.04 -12.77
CA THR A 114 7.13 1.62 -13.09
C THR A 114 5.70 1.18 -13.32
N ALA A 115 4.76 1.65 -12.48
CA ALA A 115 3.34 1.37 -12.65
C ALA A 115 2.77 1.98 -13.95
N ALA A 116 3.25 3.14 -14.36
CA ALA A 116 2.90 3.78 -15.62
C ALA A 116 3.57 3.13 -16.86
N GLY A 117 4.44 2.14 -16.66
CA GLY A 117 5.13 1.42 -17.76
C GLY A 117 6.45 2.05 -18.21
N TYR A 118 7.01 2.97 -17.43
CA TYR A 118 8.27 3.67 -17.74
C TYR A 118 9.43 3.15 -16.89
N ASN A 119 10.65 3.33 -17.42
CA ASN A 119 11.88 2.88 -16.76
C ASN A 119 12.45 3.96 -15.83
N ALA A 120 12.35 3.78 -14.54
CA ALA A 120 12.86 4.70 -13.54
C ALA A 120 14.42 4.79 -13.51
N ALA A 121 15.12 3.84 -14.10
CA ALA A 121 16.57 3.91 -14.26
C ALA A 121 17.01 4.82 -15.42
N ASN A 122 16.07 5.44 -16.14
CA ASN A 122 16.40 6.41 -17.21
C ASN A 122 15.26 7.41 -17.39
N VAL A 123 15.20 8.42 -16.56
CA VAL A 123 14.21 9.52 -16.61
C VAL A 123 14.91 10.78 -17.07
N ALA A 124 14.68 11.20 -18.29
CA ALA A 124 15.42 12.33 -18.91
C ALA A 124 16.95 12.20 -18.80
N GLY A 125 17.48 10.98 -18.87
CA GLY A 125 18.91 10.69 -18.72
C GLY A 125 19.40 10.55 -17.27
N VAL A 126 18.52 10.59 -16.27
CA VAL A 126 18.84 10.42 -14.86
C VAL A 126 18.35 9.04 -14.39
N ASP A 127 19.21 8.30 -13.70
CA ASP A 127 18.84 7.05 -13.01
C ASP A 127 18.36 7.37 -11.59
N LEU A 128 17.05 7.24 -11.34
CA LEU A 128 16.45 7.51 -10.02
C LEU A 128 16.79 6.44 -8.99
N THR A 129 17.18 5.22 -9.41
CA THR A 129 17.61 4.17 -8.48
C THR A 129 18.94 4.51 -7.82
N ALA A 130 19.78 5.31 -8.49
CA ALA A 130 21.01 5.85 -7.90
C ALA A 130 20.78 6.74 -6.68
N GLY A 131 19.56 7.28 -6.52
CA GLY A 131 19.17 8.02 -5.31
C GLY A 131 18.93 7.13 -4.08
N LEU A 132 18.92 5.78 -4.24
CA LEU A 132 18.68 4.81 -3.17
C LEU A 132 19.93 3.98 -2.82
N THR A 133 21.11 4.36 -3.31
CA THR A 133 22.35 3.57 -3.16
C THR A 133 23.06 3.75 -1.84
N ASP A 134 22.73 4.77 -1.05
CA ASP A 134 23.39 5.09 0.22
C ASP A 134 22.50 4.70 1.42
N MET A 135 22.90 3.66 2.12
CA MET A 135 22.17 3.14 3.28
C MET A 135 22.05 4.18 4.41
N ALA A 136 23.08 5.01 4.62
CA ALA A 136 23.03 6.05 5.64
C ALA A 136 21.94 7.11 5.33
N TYR A 137 21.78 7.46 4.06
CA TYR A 137 20.69 8.34 3.61
C TYR A 137 19.31 7.70 3.81
N LEU A 138 19.16 6.40 3.55
CA LEU A 138 17.90 5.68 3.77
C LEU A 138 17.54 5.68 5.26
N ARG A 139 18.47 5.36 6.14
CA ARG A 139 18.28 5.35 7.61
C ARG A 139 17.84 6.70 8.19
N ALA A 140 18.13 7.80 7.50
CA ALA A 140 17.72 9.14 7.96
C ALA A 140 16.19 9.31 8.11
N GLN A 141 15.39 8.44 7.48
CA GLN A 141 13.93 8.39 7.64
C GLN A 141 13.45 7.25 8.57
N GLY A 142 14.29 6.77 9.47
CA GLY A 142 13.97 5.62 10.33
C GLY A 142 13.67 4.37 9.49
N THR A 143 12.80 3.53 9.98
CA THR A 143 12.40 2.27 9.32
C THR A 143 11.78 2.49 7.93
N ASN A 144 11.15 3.64 7.72
CA ASN A 144 10.43 3.96 6.48
C ASN A 144 11.35 4.01 5.25
N GLY A 145 12.58 4.53 5.40
CA GLY A 145 13.52 4.64 4.28
C GLY A 145 13.92 3.30 3.69
N PRO A 146 14.47 2.35 4.46
CA PRO A 146 14.81 1.02 3.99
C PRO A 146 13.62 0.23 3.43
N ILE A 147 12.43 0.29 4.07
CA ILE A 147 11.21 -0.38 3.60
C ILE A 147 10.86 0.07 2.19
N TRP A 148 10.70 1.38 1.98
CA TRP A 148 10.28 1.88 0.67
C TRP A 148 11.37 1.78 -0.39
N ALA A 149 12.65 1.80 0.00
CA ALA A 149 13.74 1.54 -0.93
C ALA A 149 13.69 0.10 -1.45
N LEU A 150 13.45 -0.89 -0.56
CA LEU A 150 13.34 -2.29 -0.96
C LEU A 150 12.16 -2.52 -1.89
N ILE A 151 10.97 -2.01 -1.54
CA ILE A 151 9.76 -2.10 -2.39
C ILE A 151 10.02 -1.47 -3.78
N ALA A 152 10.65 -0.31 -3.84
CA ALA A 152 10.92 0.39 -5.09
C ALA A 152 11.95 -0.34 -5.97
N LEU A 153 12.99 -0.90 -5.37
CA LEU A 153 14.01 -1.65 -6.12
C LEU A 153 13.48 -2.99 -6.63
N ASP A 154 12.57 -3.62 -5.87
CA ASP A 154 12.01 -4.93 -6.22
C ASP A 154 10.84 -4.85 -7.20
N CYS A 155 10.11 -3.74 -7.27
CA CYS A 155 8.90 -3.63 -8.10
C CYS A 155 9.12 -3.96 -9.59
N HIS A 156 10.35 -3.84 -10.07
CA HIS A 156 10.78 -4.20 -11.43
C HIS A 156 12.11 -4.96 -11.45
N GLY A 157 12.65 -5.34 -10.29
CA GLY A 157 13.97 -5.97 -10.18
C GLY A 157 15.11 -5.05 -10.64
N TYR A 158 15.03 -3.76 -10.30
CA TYR A 158 16.05 -2.79 -10.68
C TYR A 158 17.43 -3.17 -10.13
N ASP A 159 18.46 -3.02 -10.96
CA ASP A 159 19.84 -3.06 -10.48
C ASP A 159 20.10 -1.90 -9.49
N ILE A 160 20.92 -2.14 -8.50
CA ILE A 160 21.36 -1.11 -7.56
C ILE A 160 22.72 -0.60 -8.02
N PRO A 161 22.81 0.65 -8.52
CA PRO A 161 24.07 1.22 -8.95
C PRO A 161 25.10 1.28 -7.83
N GLN A 162 26.37 1.41 -8.18
CA GLN A 162 27.42 1.68 -7.20
C GLN A 162 27.19 3.06 -6.56
N CYS A 163 27.23 3.13 -5.23
CA CYS A 163 27.14 4.39 -4.50
C CYS A 163 28.36 5.30 -4.74
N ALA A 164 28.27 6.56 -4.37
CA ALA A 164 29.38 7.48 -4.47
C ALA A 164 30.49 7.13 -3.45
N ASP A 165 31.73 7.58 -3.72
CA ASP A 165 32.87 7.38 -2.84
C ASP A 165 32.56 7.96 -1.44
N GLY A 166 32.74 7.14 -0.42
CA GLY A 166 32.52 7.50 0.98
C GLY A 166 31.08 7.30 1.48
N GLU A 167 30.16 6.87 0.62
CA GLU A 167 28.81 6.44 0.98
C GLU A 167 28.77 4.95 1.37
N GLU A 168 27.73 4.52 2.06
CA GLU A 168 27.49 3.13 2.46
C GLU A 168 26.63 2.41 1.43
N GLN A 169 27.21 1.47 0.67
CA GLN A 169 26.51 0.78 -0.40
C GLN A 169 25.25 0.05 0.09
N THR A 170 24.12 0.40 -0.48
CA THR A 170 22.85 -0.34 -0.32
C THR A 170 22.89 -1.65 -1.11
N THR A 171 22.44 -2.74 -0.51
CA THR A 171 22.14 -4.02 -1.18
C THR A 171 20.79 -4.53 -0.71
N ARG A 172 20.17 -5.48 -1.43
CA ARG A 172 18.90 -6.09 -1.02
C ARG A 172 19.03 -6.83 0.30
N GLU A 173 20.08 -7.62 0.45
CA GLU A 173 20.39 -8.34 1.68
C GLU A 173 20.61 -7.36 2.85
N GLY A 174 21.28 -6.23 2.58
CA GLY A 174 21.48 -5.17 3.56
C GLY A 174 20.17 -4.50 3.97
N LEU A 175 19.26 -4.25 3.01
CA LEU A 175 17.93 -3.69 3.30
C LEU A 175 17.08 -4.65 4.12
N VAL A 176 17.04 -5.93 3.76
CA VAL A 176 16.32 -6.96 4.52
C VAL A 176 16.86 -7.04 5.95
N ALA A 177 18.19 -7.13 6.12
CA ALA A 177 18.82 -7.18 7.45
C ALA A 177 18.53 -5.91 8.27
N GLU A 178 18.55 -4.74 7.64
CA GLU A 178 18.21 -3.46 8.30
C GLU A 178 16.76 -3.45 8.79
N ILE A 179 15.80 -3.83 7.93
CA ILE A 179 14.38 -3.88 8.28
C ILE A 179 14.15 -4.87 9.43
N LEU A 180 14.75 -6.06 9.38
CA LEU A 180 14.66 -7.05 10.46
C LEU A 180 15.22 -6.51 11.78
N SER A 181 16.29 -5.71 11.73
CA SER A 181 16.91 -5.14 12.92
C SER A 181 16.03 -4.12 13.66
N TYR A 182 15.04 -3.55 12.99
CA TYR A 182 14.08 -2.62 13.57
C TYR A 182 12.81 -3.27 14.13
N GLN A 183 12.69 -4.60 14.04
CA GLN A 183 11.51 -5.28 14.62
C GLN A 183 11.46 -5.07 16.13
N CYS A 184 10.34 -4.59 16.62
CA CYS A 184 10.08 -4.36 18.03
C CYS A 184 9.83 -5.68 18.78
N SER A 185 9.94 -5.65 20.11
CA SER A 185 9.78 -6.84 20.96
C SER A 185 8.40 -7.47 20.94
N ASP A 186 7.37 -6.71 20.53
CA ASP A 186 5.99 -7.18 20.33
C ASP A 186 5.74 -7.80 18.94
N GLY A 187 6.77 -7.81 18.09
CA GLY A 187 6.74 -8.39 16.76
C GLY A 187 6.36 -7.44 15.62
N GLY A 188 5.96 -6.20 15.92
CA GLY A 188 5.68 -5.17 14.90
C GLY A 188 6.89 -4.30 14.57
N TRP A 189 6.65 -3.20 13.85
CA TRP A 189 7.63 -2.17 13.53
C TRP A 189 7.11 -0.79 13.89
N ALA A 190 8.03 0.07 14.30
CA ALA A 190 7.81 1.48 14.55
C ALA A 190 8.48 2.35 13.48
N LEU A 191 8.01 3.57 13.29
CA LEU A 191 8.71 4.57 12.46
C LEU A 191 10.07 4.92 13.08
N MET A 192 10.08 5.13 14.38
CA MET A 192 11.25 5.36 15.24
C MET A 192 10.92 4.88 16.65
N GLY A 193 11.91 4.37 17.37
CA GLY A 193 11.73 3.86 18.75
C GLY A 193 11.28 2.41 18.75
N ASP A 194 10.53 2.02 19.78
CA ASP A 194 10.19 0.64 20.13
C ASP A 194 8.69 0.39 20.34
N GLU A 195 7.84 1.37 20.02
CA GLU A 195 6.39 1.25 20.07
C GLU A 195 5.86 0.96 18.65
N SER A 196 5.43 -0.28 18.42
CA SER A 196 4.96 -0.73 17.11
C SER A 196 3.71 0.01 16.64
N ASP A 197 3.64 0.23 15.33
CA ASP A 197 2.52 0.87 14.65
C ASP A 197 2.00 -0.06 13.54
N VAL A 198 0.68 -0.07 13.33
CA VAL A 198 0.02 -0.93 12.34
C VAL A 198 0.51 -0.63 10.94
N ASP A 199 0.60 0.65 10.57
CA ASP A 199 1.00 1.05 9.21
C ASP A 199 2.45 0.65 8.93
N MET A 200 3.37 0.94 9.87
CA MET A 200 4.77 0.57 9.72
C MET A 200 4.97 -0.93 9.65
N THR A 201 4.23 -1.68 10.48
CA THR A 201 4.27 -3.15 10.46
C THR A 201 3.76 -3.70 9.13
N ALA A 202 2.66 -3.18 8.61
CA ALA A 202 2.11 -3.59 7.32
C ALA A 202 3.06 -3.26 6.15
N MET A 203 3.68 -2.06 6.16
CA MET A 203 4.68 -1.68 5.15
C MET A 203 5.93 -2.57 5.21
N ALA A 204 6.42 -2.91 6.42
CA ALA A 204 7.54 -3.83 6.60
C ALA A 204 7.20 -5.22 6.03
N LEU A 205 6.02 -5.77 6.35
CA LEU A 205 5.54 -7.04 5.80
C LEU A 205 5.45 -7.01 4.28
N THR A 206 4.97 -5.89 3.69
CA THR A 206 4.91 -5.73 2.23
C THR A 206 6.30 -5.79 1.61
N SER A 207 7.29 -5.15 2.22
CA SER A 207 8.68 -5.15 1.72
C SER A 207 9.37 -6.51 1.87
N LEU A 208 9.05 -7.26 2.93
CA LEU A 208 9.63 -8.55 3.24
C LEU A 208 8.94 -9.73 2.55
N ALA A 209 7.75 -9.53 1.96
CA ALA A 209 6.98 -10.60 1.33
C ALA A 209 7.75 -11.40 0.25
N PRO A 210 8.59 -10.79 -0.62
CA PRO A 210 9.39 -11.55 -1.57
C PRO A 210 10.43 -12.48 -0.92
N TYR A 211 10.79 -12.22 0.34
CA TYR A 211 11.84 -12.91 1.09
C TYR A 211 11.30 -13.86 2.17
N GLN A 212 9.98 -14.10 2.21
CA GLN A 212 9.30 -14.86 3.27
C GLN A 212 9.74 -16.33 3.42
N GLU A 213 10.44 -16.87 2.43
CA GLU A 213 11.02 -18.21 2.51
C GLU A 213 12.36 -18.27 3.26
N GLU A 214 12.99 -17.13 3.53
CA GLU A 214 14.20 -17.03 4.34
C GLU A 214 13.86 -17.23 5.82
N THR A 215 14.65 -18.02 6.54
CA THR A 215 14.33 -18.45 7.91
C THR A 215 14.06 -17.28 8.86
N ASP A 216 14.92 -16.26 8.84
CA ASP A 216 14.83 -15.11 9.75
C ASP A 216 13.67 -14.19 9.35
N VAL A 217 13.45 -13.99 8.04
CA VAL A 217 12.31 -13.23 7.52
C VAL A 217 11.01 -13.93 7.88
N LYS A 218 10.92 -15.25 7.68
CA LYS A 218 9.73 -16.03 8.02
C LYS A 218 9.37 -15.88 9.50
N ALA A 219 10.34 -15.99 10.40
CA ALA A 219 10.12 -15.83 11.84
C ALA A 219 9.59 -14.44 12.19
N ALA A 220 10.16 -13.40 11.57
CA ALA A 220 9.73 -12.02 11.74
C ALA A 220 8.31 -11.78 11.20
N VAL A 221 8.00 -12.32 10.01
CA VAL A 221 6.66 -12.25 9.40
C VAL A 221 5.60 -12.94 10.29
N ASP A 222 5.90 -14.14 10.81
CA ASP A 222 4.95 -14.90 11.65
C ASP A 222 4.59 -14.12 12.93
N THR A 223 5.57 -13.46 13.58
CA THR A 223 5.31 -12.62 14.77
C THR A 223 4.54 -11.35 14.43
N ALA A 224 4.86 -10.71 13.31
CA ALA A 224 4.17 -9.51 12.87
C ALA A 224 2.71 -9.75 12.44
N LEU A 225 2.43 -10.89 11.84
CA LEU A 225 1.04 -11.31 11.56
C LEU A 225 0.24 -11.51 12.84
N THR A 226 0.87 -11.99 13.91
CA THR A 226 0.24 -12.09 15.22
C THR A 226 -0.06 -10.70 15.78
N TYR A 227 0.93 -9.78 15.73
CA TYR A 227 0.74 -8.39 16.16
C TYR A 227 -0.43 -7.72 15.41
N LEU A 228 -0.47 -7.80 14.07
CA LEU A 228 -1.57 -7.22 13.29
C LEU A 228 -2.91 -7.86 13.59
N SER A 229 -2.95 -9.18 13.78
CA SER A 229 -4.18 -9.87 14.17
C SER A 229 -4.70 -9.39 15.53
N ASP A 230 -3.81 -9.19 16.51
CA ASP A 230 -4.18 -8.72 17.83
C ASP A 230 -4.60 -7.23 17.85
N ALA A 231 -4.01 -6.42 16.94
CA ALA A 231 -4.34 -5.01 16.77
C ALA A 231 -5.67 -4.77 16.03
N GLN A 232 -6.18 -5.78 15.30
CA GLN A 232 -7.42 -5.66 14.53
C GLN A 232 -8.63 -5.43 15.45
N GLN A 233 -9.48 -4.45 15.09
CA GLN A 233 -10.70 -4.12 15.82
C GLN A 233 -11.83 -5.14 15.52
N ALA A 234 -12.87 -5.12 16.37
CA ALA A 234 -14.00 -6.04 16.27
C ALA A 234 -14.83 -5.90 14.98
N ASP A 235 -14.77 -4.74 14.34
CA ASP A 235 -15.40 -4.39 13.06
C ASP A 235 -14.53 -4.67 11.82
N GLY A 236 -13.38 -5.32 12.03
CA GLY A 236 -12.42 -5.64 10.98
C GLY A 236 -11.40 -4.53 10.70
N GLY A 237 -11.60 -3.32 11.24
CA GLY A 237 -10.76 -2.15 11.01
C GLY A 237 -9.45 -2.16 11.80
N PHE A 238 -8.65 -1.11 11.57
CA PHE A 238 -7.36 -0.88 12.21
C PHE A 238 -7.21 0.57 12.66
N MET A 239 -6.35 0.76 13.65
CA MET A 239 -6.02 2.08 14.21
C MET A 239 -4.52 2.32 14.12
N SER A 240 -4.14 3.54 13.77
CA SER A 240 -2.79 4.07 13.89
C SER A 240 -2.85 5.44 14.54
N TRP A 241 -1.88 5.78 15.38
CA TRP A 241 -1.82 7.05 16.11
C TRP A 241 -3.09 7.39 16.93
N GLY A 242 -3.79 6.35 17.40
CA GLY A 242 -4.96 6.50 18.25
C GLY A 242 -6.28 6.75 17.51
N ALA A 243 -6.30 6.73 16.18
CA ALA A 243 -7.50 6.88 15.36
C ALA A 243 -7.69 5.70 14.40
N ALA A 244 -8.94 5.21 14.28
CA ALA A 244 -9.32 4.30 13.22
C ALA A 244 -9.33 5.07 11.88
N ASN A 245 -8.68 4.49 10.86
CA ASN A 245 -8.53 5.16 9.58
C ASN A 245 -8.44 4.17 8.40
N SER A 246 -8.80 4.67 7.22
CA SER A 246 -8.84 3.89 5.98
C SER A 246 -7.44 3.46 5.52
N GLU A 247 -6.43 4.29 5.75
CA GLU A 247 -5.05 4.02 5.33
C GLU A 247 -4.47 2.81 6.06
N SER A 248 -4.69 2.69 7.38
CA SER A 248 -4.26 1.52 8.15
C SER A 248 -4.94 0.24 7.66
N CYS A 249 -6.25 0.28 7.37
CA CYS A 249 -6.94 -0.85 6.76
C CYS A 249 -6.33 -1.23 5.40
N ALA A 250 -6.08 -0.25 4.54
CA ALA A 250 -5.51 -0.45 3.22
C ALA A 250 -4.07 -1.04 3.30
N GLN A 251 -3.23 -0.52 4.19
CA GLN A 251 -1.87 -1.03 4.37
C GLN A 251 -1.87 -2.51 4.81
N VAL A 252 -2.74 -2.88 5.74
CA VAL A 252 -2.85 -4.29 6.17
C VAL A 252 -3.36 -5.18 5.04
N ILE A 253 -4.37 -4.75 4.27
CA ILE A 253 -4.86 -5.50 3.11
C ILE A 253 -3.74 -5.72 2.08
N VAL A 254 -2.92 -4.69 1.79
CA VAL A 254 -1.78 -4.80 0.88
C VAL A 254 -0.74 -5.79 1.41
N ALA A 255 -0.40 -5.72 2.70
CA ALA A 255 0.57 -6.63 3.33
C ALA A 255 0.11 -8.08 3.28
N LEU A 256 -1.14 -8.36 3.67
CA LEU A 256 -1.71 -9.71 3.62
C LEU A 256 -1.70 -10.25 2.19
N THR A 257 -2.13 -9.44 1.22
CA THR A 257 -2.15 -9.83 -0.19
C THR A 257 -0.74 -10.09 -0.72
N ALA A 258 0.24 -9.28 -0.35
CA ALA A 258 1.65 -9.48 -0.73
C ALA A 258 2.22 -10.81 -0.21
N LEU A 259 1.81 -11.22 0.99
CA LEU A 259 2.16 -12.51 1.61
C LEU A 259 1.33 -13.70 1.08
N GLY A 260 0.39 -13.47 0.13
CA GLY A 260 -0.50 -14.51 -0.40
C GLY A 260 -1.62 -14.92 0.57
N ILE A 261 -1.91 -14.10 1.57
CA ILE A 261 -2.99 -14.30 2.55
C ILE A 261 -4.25 -13.58 2.06
N ASP A 262 -5.39 -14.28 2.06
CA ASP A 262 -6.67 -13.69 1.69
C ASP A 262 -7.23 -12.83 2.85
N PRO A 263 -7.28 -11.49 2.72
CA PRO A 263 -7.77 -10.61 3.76
C PRO A 263 -9.27 -10.78 4.06
N ALA A 264 -10.04 -11.39 3.15
CA ALA A 264 -11.47 -11.62 3.35
C ALA A 264 -11.78 -12.91 4.09
N ALA A 265 -10.85 -13.90 4.08
CA ALA A 265 -11.15 -15.26 4.51
C ALA A 265 -10.20 -15.84 5.55
N ASP A 266 -9.00 -15.29 5.74
CA ASP A 266 -8.05 -15.81 6.73
C ASP A 266 -8.60 -15.64 8.16
N SER A 267 -8.71 -16.74 8.88
CA SER A 267 -9.34 -16.78 10.21
C SER A 267 -8.64 -15.92 11.26
N ARG A 268 -7.39 -15.55 11.06
CA ARG A 268 -6.65 -14.61 11.94
C ARG A 268 -7.18 -13.20 11.82
N PHE A 269 -7.71 -12.85 10.64
CA PHE A 269 -8.13 -11.49 10.26
C PHE A 269 -9.64 -11.35 10.04
N VAL A 270 -10.43 -12.36 10.38
CA VAL A 270 -11.90 -12.26 10.45
C VAL A 270 -12.32 -12.20 11.91
N LYS A 271 -12.73 -11.02 12.39
CA LYS A 271 -13.16 -10.77 13.78
C LYS A 271 -14.68 -10.56 13.82
N ASN A 272 -15.39 -11.39 14.57
CA ASN A 272 -16.86 -11.34 14.67
C ASN A 272 -17.58 -11.37 13.31
N GLY A 273 -16.96 -11.98 12.31
CA GLY A 273 -17.49 -12.02 10.94
C GLY A 273 -17.09 -10.84 10.06
N ALA A 274 -16.37 -9.86 10.59
CA ALA A 274 -15.85 -8.71 9.83
C ALA A 274 -14.37 -8.92 9.46
N SER A 275 -14.03 -8.66 8.22
CA SER A 275 -12.70 -8.74 7.62
C SER A 275 -12.02 -7.36 7.52
N PRO A 276 -10.72 -7.26 7.19
CA PRO A 276 -10.08 -5.99 6.84
C PRO A 276 -10.76 -5.24 5.70
N LEU A 277 -11.39 -5.93 4.75
CA LEU A 277 -12.15 -5.31 3.67
C LEU A 277 -13.41 -4.62 4.19
N ASP A 278 -14.11 -5.23 5.16
CA ASP A 278 -15.27 -4.61 5.82
C ASP A 278 -14.83 -3.36 6.60
N GLY A 279 -13.70 -3.45 7.32
CA GLY A 279 -13.09 -2.32 8.03
C GLY A 279 -12.75 -1.16 7.08
N LEU A 280 -12.20 -1.43 5.90
CA LEU A 280 -11.94 -0.41 4.88
C LEU A 280 -13.23 0.17 4.31
N CYS A 281 -14.22 -0.68 3.96
CA CYS A 281 -15.49 -0.24 3.38
C CYS A 281 -16.29 0.66 4.32
N ALA A 282 -16.10 0.59 5.64
CA ALA A 282 -16.71 1.53 6.58
C ALA A 282 -16.32 2.99 6.32
N PHE A 283 -15.21 3.24 5.63
CA PHE A 283 -14.72 4.57 5.24
C PHE A 283 -15.10 4.97 3.80
N ALA A 284 -15.75 4.11 3.03
CA ALA A 284 -16.10 4.41 1.64
C ALA A 284 -16.97 5.67 1.54
N CYS A 285 -16.74 6.48 0.50
CA CYS A 285 -17.48 7.68 0.19
C CYS A 285 -18.43 7.43 -0.99
N GLU A 286 -19.63 8.00 -0.92
CA GLU A 286 -20.53 8.02 -2.07
C GLU A 286 -19.85 8.68 -3.28
N GLY A 287 -19.82 7.97 -4.42
CA GLY A 287 -19.15 8.41 -5.64
C GLY A 287 -17.66 8.11 -5.70
N GLY A 288 -17.17 7.26 -4.80
CA GLY A 288 -15.80 6.72 -4.79
C GLY A 288 -14.83 7.41 -3.84
N GLY A 289 -13.73 6.69 -3.55
CA GLY A 289 -12.73 7.08 -2.57
C GLY A 289 -13.12 6.73 -1.14
N PHE A 290 -12.22 7.02 -0.21
CA PHE A 290 -12.37 6.71 1.22
C PHE A 290 -12.06 7.96 2.04
N ARG A 291 -12.85 8.22 3.10
CA ARG A 291 -12.49 9.25 4.07
C ARG A 291 -11.35 8.75 4.96
N HIS A 292 -10.52 9.65 5.43
CA HIS A 292 -9.41 9.32 6.31
C HIS A 292 -9.89 8.65 7.61
N SER A 293 -10.79 9.29 8.35
CA SER A 293 -11.34 8.81 9.62
C SER A 293 -12.75 9.34 9.86
N ASP A 294 -13.44 8.80 10.86
CA ASP A 294 -14.74 9.31 11.34
C ASP A 294 -14.59 10.53 12.27
N GLU A 295 -13.39 10.78 12.77
CA GLU A 295 -13.15 11.91 13.64
C GLU A 295 -13.16 13.22 12.84
N VAL A 296 -14.15 14.06 13.10
CA VAL A 296 -14.11 15.47 12.68
C VAL A 296 -13.00 16.12 13.48
N TRP A 297 -11.86 16.38 12.85
CA TRP A 297 -10.78 17.14 13.48
C TRP A 297 -11.30 18.53 13.88
N LEU A 298 -11.74 18.66 15.12
CA LEU A 298 -12.01 19.96 15.72
C LEU A 298 -10.66 20.54 16.11
N PRO A 299 -10.22 21.68 15.51
CA PRO A 299 -8.98 22.31 15.94
C PRO A 299 -9.09 22.62 17.42
N SER A 300 -8.25 21.96 18.24
CA SER A 300 -8.15 22.26 19.66
C SER A 300 -7.77 23.75 19.82
N ARG A 301 -8.52 24.46 20.66
CA ARG A 301 -8.33 25.90 20.94
C ARG A 301 -7.00 26.20 21.67
N ALA A 302 -5.91 25.51 21.39
CA ALA A 302 -4.62 25.70 22.01
C ALA A 302 -3.45 25.30 21.15
N SER A 303 -3.22 26.00 20.02
CA SER A 303 -1.87 26.28 19.51
C SER A 303 -1.93 27.44 18.53
N THR A 304 -1.67 28.62 19.07
CA THR A 304 -1.48 29.89 18.35
C THR A 304 -0.12 29.87 17.67
N HIS A 305 0.07 29.18 16.53
CA HIS A 305 1.17 29.43 15.59
C HIS A 305 0.99 28.68 14.28
N TRP A 306 -0.07 29.08 13.53
CA TRP A 306 -0.11 28.94 12.08
C TRP A 306 -0.83 30.15 11.50
N PRO A 307 -0.27 30.82 10.47
CA PRO A 307 -0.91 32.01 9.92
C PRO A 307 -2.25 31.66 9.26
N PRO A 308 -3.26 32.53 9.32
CA PRO A 308 -4.58 32.24 8.79
C PRO A 308 -4.56 32.14 7.25
N ALA A 309 -4.95 31.02 6.73
CA ALA A 309 -5.35 30.91 5.33
C ALA A 309 -6.65 31.73 5.17
N THR A 310 -6.63 32.66 4.23
CA THR A 310 -7.75 33.54 3.90
C THR A 310 -9.00 32.72 3.54
N ALA A 311 -10.07 33.02 4.25
CA ALA A 311 -11.37 32.40 4.05
C ALA A 311 -11.93 32.73 2.65
N SER A 312 -12.15 31.70 1.82
CA SER A 312 -13.17 31.73 0.78
C SER A 312 -13.68 30.30 0.50
N GLY A 313 -14.88 30.03 0.99
CA GLY A 313 -15.83 29.21 0.31
C GLY A 313 -15.84 27.71 0.53
N ARG A 314 -16.81 27.25 1.33
CA ARG A 314 -17.44 25.93 1.36
C ARG A 314 -16.55 24.74 1.77
N ALA A 315 -16.83 24.24 2.97
CA ALA A 315 -16.44 22.92 3.40
C ALA A 315 -16.92 21.87 2.38
N ARG A 316 -16.02 21.36 1.57
CA ARG A 316 -16.17 20.08 0.89
C ARG A 316 -15.47 19.07 1.78
N HIS A 317 -16.19 18.05 2.21
CA HIS A 317 -15.59 16.88 2.83
C HIS A 317 -14.56 16.34 1.84
N ALA A 318 -13.28 16.41 2.20
CA ALA A 318 -12.22 15.86 1.39
C ALA A 318 -12.22 14.33 1.64
N CYS A 319 -12.65 13.55 0.64
CA CYS A 319 -12.27 12.16 0.55
C CYS A 319 -10.78 12.13 0.21
N SER A 320 -9.97 11.49 1.04
CA SER A 320 -8.57 11.21 0.73
C SER A 320 -8.48 9.95 -0.12
N THR A 321 -7.77 10.03 -1.22
CA THR A 321 -7.42 8.90 -2.08
C THR A 321 -6.08 8.34 -1.66
#